data_50c05cf94f1318c852c37124612b7882
#
_entry.id   50c05cf94f1318c852c37124612b7882
#
_cell.length_a   1.000
_cell.length_b   1.000
_cell.length_c   1.000
_cell.angle_alpha   90.00
_cell.angle_beta   90.00
_cell.angle_gamma   90.00
#
_symmetry.space_group_name_H-M   'P 1'
#
loop_
_entity.id
_entity.type
_entity.pdbx_description
1 polymer ?
#
loop_
_entity_poly.entity_id
_entity_poly.type
_entity_poly.pdbx_seq_one_letter_code
_entity_poly.pdbx_strand_id
1 'polypeptide(L)'
;MADDSYKTIKQVAEGYYTEKRSRFISYAIPVRTVEEVKEQLEKYRKQYYDARHVCWAYMLGPERQTFRANDDGEPSSTAGKPILGQINSNELTDLLIVVVRYFGGIELGTSGLIVAYRTAAAEAIAALSLIHI
;
A
#
# COMPACT_ATOMS: atom_id res chain seq x y z
N MET A 1 0.61 27.52 10.65
CA MET A 1 0.82 27.11 10.13
C MET A 1 0.30 26.23 9.18
N ALA A 2 0.51 26.27 8.20
CA ALA A 2 -0.10 25.58 7.13
C ALA A 2 0.15 24.11 7.09
N ASP A 3 1.18 23.72 7.77
CA ASP A 3 1.50 22.32 7.77
C ASP A 3 0.44 21.46 8.45
N ASP A 4 -0.47 22.08 9.16
CA ASP A 4 -1.56 21.32 9.76
C ASP A 4 -2.60 20.89 8.76
N SER A 5 -2.49 21.36 7.51
CA SER A 5 -3.51 21.07 6.51
C SER A 5 -3.34 19.72 5.84
N TYR A 6 -2.26 18.98 6.07
CA TYR A 6 -2.06 17.69 5.44
C TYR A 6 -1.99 16.57 6.48
N LYS A 7 -2.30 15.36 6.01
CA LYS A 7 -2.43 14.21 6.90
C LYS A 7 -1.26 13.26 6.73
N THR A 8 -0.61 12.95 7.83
CA THR A 8 0.48 11.96 7.86
C THR A 8 0.14 10.88 8.87
N ILE A 9 0.94 9.83 8.87
CA ILE A 9 0.82 8.74 9.82
C ILE A 9 2.08 8.67 10.66
N LYS A 10 1.99 8.10 11.86
CA LYS A 10 3.10 8.08 12.81
C LYS A 10 3.63 6.68 13.08
N GLN A 11 2.87 5.66 12.77
CA GLN A 11 3.25 4.28 13.04
C GLN A 11 2.88 3.40 11.86
N VAL A 12 3.51 2.23 11.78
CA VAL A 12 3.16 1.24 10.79
C VAL A 12 1.83 0.62 11.17
N ALA A 13 0.92 0.51 10.21
CA ALA A 13 -0.34 -0.18 10.40
C ALA A 13 -0.42 -1.33 9.41
N GLU A 14 -1.11 -2.39 9.80
CA GLU A 14 -1.19 -3.61 9.01
C GLU A 14 -2.64 -3.94 8.72
N GLY A 15 -2.91 -4.41 7.48
CA GLY A 15 -4.22 -4.87 7.08
C GLY A 15 -4.11 -6.24 6.42
N TYR A 16 -5.28 -6.86 6.20
CA TYR A 16 -5.32 -8.20 5.65
C TYR A 16 -6.62 -8.38 4.88
N TYR A 17 -6.54 -9.07 3.75
CA TYR A 17 -7.71 -9.34 2.92
C TYR A 17 -7.49 -10.64 2.16
N THR A 18 -8.54 -11.44 2.03
CA THR A 18 -8.48 -12.67 1.25
C THR A 18 -9.56 -12.65 0.18
N GLU A 19 -9.23 -13.25 -0.98
CA GLU A 19 -10.17 -13.38 -2.07
C GLU A 19 -9.79 -14.60 -2.88
N LYS A 20 -10.71 -15.53 -3.05
CA LYS A 20 -10.50 -16.74 -3.85
C LYS A 20 -9.18 -17.41 -3.50
N ARG A 21 -8.93 -17.57 -2.20
CA ARG A 21 -7.74 -18.21 -1.63
C ARG A 21 -6.45 -17.40 -1.76
N SER A 22 -6.44 -16.30 -2.51
CA SER A 22 -5.29 -15.39 -2.47
C SER A 22 -5.31 -14.62 -1.17
N ARG A 23 -4.12 -14.39 -0.59
CA ARG A 23 -3.96 -13.63 0.65
C ARG A 23 -3.23 -12.34 0.33
N PHE A 24 -3.76 -11.24 0.85
CA PHE A 24 -3.18 -9.91 0.64
C PHE A 24 -2.86 -9.32 2.01
N ILE A 25 -1.57 -9.12 2.27
CA ILE A 25 -1.10 -8.56 3.54
C ILE A 25 -0.62 -7.15 3.24
N SER A 26 -1.19 -6.16 3.90
CA SER A 26 -0.91 -4.77 3.58
C SER A 26 -0.27 -4.05 4.77
N TYR A 27 0.58 -3.07 4.45
CA TYR A 27 1.27 -2.25 5.45
C TYR A 27 1.22 -0.80 5.02
N ALA A 28 0.82 0.08 5.94
CA ALA A 28 0.95 1.52 5.75
C ALA A 28 2.12 1.97 6.61
N ILE A 29 3.13 2.56 5.98
CA ILE A 29 4.44 2.78 6.60
C ILE A 29 4.80 4.26 6.49
N PRO A 30 5.12 4.95 7.60
CA PRO A 30 5.52 6.35 7.52
C PRO A 30 6.89 6.46 6.87
N VAL A 31 6.99 7.29 5.82
CA VAL A 31 8.25 7.57 5.14
C VAL A 31 8.23 9.04 4.73
N ARG A 32 9.40 9.64 4.59
CA ARG A 32 9.52 11.03 4.17
C ARG A 32 10.33 11.24 2.92
N THR A 33 11.16 10.26 2.55
CA THR A 33 12.06 10.41 1.40
C THR A 33 12.00 9.17 0.54
N VAL A 34 12.43 9.32 -0.70
CA VAL A 34 12.53 8.20 -1.64
C VAL A 34 13.52 7.15 -1.10
N GLU A 35 14.59 7.60 -0.42
CA GLU A 35 15.55 6.68 0.17
C GLU A 35 14.90 5.81 1.23
N GLU A 36 14.06 6.39 2.07
CA GLU A 36 13.34 5.61 3.08
C GLU A 36 12.37 4.62 2.43
N VAL A 37 11.74 5.01 1.33
CA VAL A 37 10.88 4.10 0.58
C VAL A 37 11.68 2.89 0.12
N LYS A 38 12.87 3.12 -0.45
CA LYS A 38 13.70 2.03 -0.95
C LYS A 38 14.12 1.09 0.16
N GLU A 39 14.49 1.62 1.31
CA GLU A 39 14.88 0.81 2.47
C GLU A 39 13.73 -0.07 2.93
N GLN A 40 12.52 0.49 3.03
CA GLN A 40 11.37 -0.27 3.45
C GLN A 40 10.99 -1.34 2.43
N LEU A 41 11.05 -1.01 1.15
CA LEU A 41 10.74 -2.00 0.11
C LEU A 41 11.72 -3.17 0.16
N GLU A 42 12.99 -2.90 0.38
CA GLU A 42 13.98 -3.97 0.49
C GLU A 42 13.66 -4.86 1.68
N LYS A 43 13.31 -4.25 2.82
CA LYS A 43 12.96 -4.99 4.02
C LYS A 43 11.77 -5.93 3.78
N TYR A 44 10.71 -5.43 3.16
CA TYR A 44 9.51 -6.23 2.94
C TYR A 44 9.71 -7.30 1.87
N ARG A 45 10.51 -7.01 0.84
CA ARG A 45 10.84 -8.03 -0.15
C ARG A 45 11.64 -9.18 0.44
N LYS A 46 12.55 -8.89 1.37
CA LYS A 46 13.30 -9.94 2.05
C LYS A 46 12.40 -10.73 2.98
N GLN A 47 11.53 -10.07 3.73
CA GLN A 47 10.63 -10.73 4.65
C GLN A 47 9.65 -11.66 3.91
N TYR A 48 9.17 -11.21 2.74
CA TYR A 48 8.19 -11.95 1.95
C TYR A 48 8.79 -12.45 0.65
N TYR A 49 9.99 -13.00 0.72
CA TYR A 49 10.74 -13.42 -0.45
C TYR A 49 10.00 -14.47 -1.30
N ASP A 50 9.10 -15.23 -0.68
CA ASP A 50 8.34 -16.26 -1.37
C ASP A 50 6.97 -15.79 -1.85
N ALA A 51 6.66 -14.52 -1.70
CA ALA A 51 5.39 -13.99 -2.17
C ALA A 51 5.40 -13.85 -3.69
N ARG A 52 4.22 -13.99 -4.30
CA ARG A 52 4.07 -13.86 -5.74
C ARG A 52 4.34 -12.43 -6.19
N HIS A 53 3.79 -11.47 -5.48
CA HIS A 53 3.92 -10.05 -5.82
C HIS A 53 4.04 -9.22 -4.55
N VAL A 54 4.85 -8.17 -4.60
CA VAL A 54 4.98 -7.17 -3.54
C VAL A 54 4.74 -5.82 -4.21
N CYS A 55 3.49 -5.42 -4.25
CA CYS A 55 3.05 -4.21 -4.95
C CYS A 55 3.03 -3.04 -3.98
N TRP A 56 3.16 -1.81 -4.49
CA TRP A 56 3.25 -0.69 -3.58
C TRP A 56 2.91 0.63 -4.27
N ALA A 57 2.68 1.64 -3.44
CA ALA A 57 2.56 3.03 -3.88
C ALA A 57 2.97 3.93 -2.72
N TYR A 58 3.49 5.12 -3.04
CA TYR A 58 3.82 6.09 -2.01
C TYR A 58 3.44 7.50 -2.43
N MET A 59 3.33 8.36 -1.44
CA MET A 59 3.04 9.77 -1.62
C MET A 59 3.88 10.53 -0.61
N LEU A 60 4.60 11.56 -1.07
CA LEU A 60 5.52 12.32 -0.22
C LEU A 60 5.24 13.82 -0.32
N GLY A 61 5.48 14.51 0.79
CA GLY A 61 5.45 15.96 0.85
C GLY A 61 4.06 16.52 1.13
N PRO A 62 4.00 17.71 1.72
CA PRO A 62 2.71 18.32 2.05
C PRO A 62 1.91 18.70 0.80
N GLU A 63 2.56 18.89 -0.33
CA GLU A 63 1.88 19.24 -1.57
C GLU A 63 1.58 18.04 -2.44
N ARG A 64 2.00 16.84 -1.98
CA ARG A 64 1.64 15.58 -2.61
C ARG A 64 2.02 15.55 -4.08
N GLN A 65 3.25 16.03 -4.39
CA GLN A 65 3.73 16.09 -5.77
C GLN A 65 4.68 14.94 -6.12
N THR A 66 5.18 14.23 -5.13
CA THR A 66 6.12 13.12 -5.34
C THR A 66 5.41 11.82 -5.01
N PHE A 67 5.11 11.03 -6.04
CA PHE A 67 4.41 9.77 -5.84
C PHE A 67 4.82 8.76 -6.91
N ARG A 68 4.62 7.49 -6.58
CA ARG A 68 4.83 6.39 -7.52
C ARG A 68 3.97 5.21 -7.14
N ALA A 69 3.68 4.37 -8.13
CA ALA A 69 2.95 3.13 -7.92
C ALA A 69 3.65 2.03 -8.73
N ASN A 70 3.56 0.79 -8.25
CA ASN A 70 4.24 -0.34 -8.88
C ASN A 70 3.39 -1.59 -8.77
N ASP A 71 3.20 -2.27 -9.90
CA ASP A 71 2.37 -3.48 -9.96
C ASP A 71 3.15 -4.77 -9.68
N ASP A 72 4.46 -4.70 -9.64
CA ASP A 72 5.35 -5.83 -9.35
C ASP A 72 4.92 -7.12 -10.06
N GLY A 73 4.73 -7.05 -11.36
CA GLY A 73 4.40 -8.22 -12.18
C GLY A 73 2.92 -8.54 -12.29
N GLU A 74 2.05 -7.86 -11.54
CA GLU A 74 0.62 -7.99 -11.77
C GLU A 74 0.26 -7.29 -13.09
N PRO A 75 -0.88 -7.60 -13.68
CA PRO A 75 -1.28 -6.90 -14.90
C PRO A 75 -1.32 -5.39 -14.69
N SER A 76 -0.99 -4.64 -15.73
CA SER A 76 -0.84 -3.19 -15.66
C SER A 76 -2.03 -2.52 -15.00
N SER A 77 -1.76 -1.66 -14.02
CA SER A 77 -2.74 -0.82 -13.33
C SER A 77 -3.74 -1.59 -12.47
N THR A 78 -3.46 -2.85 -12.14
CA THR A 78 -4.37 -3.64 -11.31
C THR A 78 -3.98 -3.65 -9.84
N ALA A 79 -2.78 -3.18 -9.50
CA ALA A 79 -2.29 -3.23 -8.12
C ALA A 79 -1.83 -1.86 -7.63
N GLY A 80 -0.79 -1.31 -8.24
CA GLY A 80 -0.20 -0.05 -7.78
C GLY A 80 -1.17 1.11 -7.82
N LYS A 81 -1.92 1.26 -8.91
CA LYS A 81 -2.89 2.35 -9.03
C LYS A 81 -4.03 2.26 -8.01
N PRO A 82 -4.65 1.10 -7.79
CA PRO A 82 -5.64 0.97 -6.73
C PRO A 82 -5.10 1.33 -5.35
N ILE A 83 -3.83 0.96 -5.07
CA ILE A 83 -3.20 1.33 -3.80
C ILE A 83 -3.05 2.84 -3.71
N LEU A 84 -2.50 3.47 -4.75
CA LEU A 84 -2.33 4.92 -4.80
C LEU A 84 -3.68 5.63 -4.67
N GLY A 85 -4.72 5.07 -5.27
CA GLY A 85 -6.07 5.63 -5.18
C GLY A 85 -6.56 5.70 -3.76
N GLN A 86 -6.23 4.73 -2.91
CA GLN A 86 -6.61 4.76 -1.51
C GLN A 86 -5.85 5.83 -0.74
N ILE A 87 -4.57 6.03 -1.06
CA ILE A 87 -3.81 7.12 -0.46
C ILE A 87 -4.48 8.46 -0.82
N ASN A 88 -4.85 8.62 -2.09
CA ASN A 88 -5.46 9.86 -2.57
C ASN A 88 -6.84 10.09 -1.98
N SER A 89 -7.69 9.08 -1.93
CA SER A 89 -9.05 9.27 -1.42
C SER A 89 -9.07 9.57 0.06
N ASN A 90 -8.03 9.19 0.79
CA ASN A 90 -7.90 9.51 2.22
C ASN A 90 -7.01 10.73 2.45
N GLU A 91 -6.54 11.36 1.39
CA GLU A 91 -5.75 12.59 1.45
C GLU A 91 -4.51 12.47 2.33
N LEU A 92 -3.88 11.29 2.29
CA LEU A 92 -2.68 11.03 3.09
C LEU A 92 -1.42 11.41 2.33
N THR A 93 -0.36 11.71 3.08
CA THR A 93 0.97 11.93 2.51
C THR A 93 2.03 11.43 3.48
N ASP A 94 3.27 11.38 3.01
CA ASP A 94 4.42 10.88 3.77
C ASP A 94 4.19 9.46 4.24
N LEU A 95 3.76 8.61 3.30
CA LEU A 95 3.59 7.19 3.60
C LEU A 95 3.85 6.34 2.36
N LEU A 96 4.19 5.10 2.63
CA LEU A 96 4.30 4.03 1.65
C LEU A 96 3.27 2.97 2.03
N ILE A 97 2.51 2.47 1.07
CA ILE A 97 1.67 1.30 1.30
C ILE A 97 2.22 0.15 0.47
N VAL A 98 2.48 -0.97 1.13
CA VAL A 98 2.95 -2.21 0.51
C VAL A 98 1.84 -3.24 0.64
N VAL A 99 1.53 -3.94 -0.44
CA VAL A 99 0.57 -5.05 -0.40
C VAL A 99 1.26 -6.28 -0.97
N VAL A 100 1.40 -7.29 -0.11
CA VAL A 100 2.04 -8.57 -0.42
C VAL A 100 0.95 -9.55 -0.80
N ARG A 101 1.10 -10.23 -1.94
CA ARG A 101 0.10 -11.21 -2.37
C ARG A 101 0.68 -12.60 -2.43
N TYR A 102 -0.02 -13.55 -1.81
CA TYR A 102 0.21 -14.98 -1.98
C TYR A 102 -0.92 -15.55 -2.82
N PHE A 103 -0.58 -16.05 -4.02
CA PHE A 103 -1.57 -16.60 -4.93
C PHE A 103 -2.16 -17.89 -4.36
N GLY A 104 -3.46 -18.04 -4.45
CA GLY A 104 -4.16 -19.21 -3.90
C GLY A 104 -4.61 -20.24 -4.93
N GLY A 105 -4.12 -20.13 -6.16
CA GLY A 105 -4.44 -21.10 -7.20
C GLY A 105 -5.67 -20.76 -8.04
N ILE A 106 -6.38 -19.69 -7.70
CA ILE A 106 -7.57 -19.27 -8.44
C ILE A 106 -7.35 -17.87 -8.97
N GLU A 107 -7.55 -17.69 -10.28
CA GLU A 107 -7.38 -16.39 -10.91
C GLU A 107 -8.46 -15.42 -10.48
N LEU A 108 -8.08 -14.18 -10.20
CA LEU A 108 -9.03 -13.16 -9.82
C LEU A 108 -9.55 -12.35 -11.01
N GLY A 109 -8.79 -12.32 -12.11
CA GLY A 109 -9.09 -11.43 -13.22
C GLY A 109 -8.69 -9.99 -12.89
N THR A 110 -8.68 -9.12 -13.90
CA THR A 110 -8.21 -7.75 -13.70
C THR A 110 -9.11 -6.96 -12.75
N SER A 111 -10.44 -7.08 -12.89
CA SER A 111 -11.36 -6.35 -12.01
C SER A 111 -11.27 -6.87 -10.58
N GLY A 112 -11.10 -8.19 -10.40
CA GLY A 112 -10.95 -8.76 -9.07
C GLY A 112 -9.66 -8.32 -8.39
N LEU A 113 -8.56 -8.21 -9.17
CA LEU A 113 -7.30 -7.71 -8.63
C LEU A 113 -7.40 -6.26 -8.16
N ILE A 114 -8.05 -5.42 -8.98
CA ILE A 114 -8.23 -4.01 -8.63
C ILE A 114 -8.96 -3.90 -7.28
N VAL A 115 -10.05 -4.64 -7.12
CA VAL A 115 -10.82 -4.63 -5.88
C VAL A 115 -9.98 -5.14 -4.72
N ALA A 116 -9.22 -6.23 -4.93
CA ALA A 116 -8.45 -6.85 -3.86
C ALA A 116 -7.34 -5.91 -3.35
N TYR A 117 -6.58 -5.32 -4.25
CA TYR A 117 -5.50 -4.41 -3.84
C TYR A 117 -6.06 -3.15 -3.19
N ARG A 118 -7.16 -2.61 -3.74
CA ARG A 118 -7.82 -1.46 -3.14
C ARG A 118 -8.29 -1.77 -1.74
N THR A 119 -8.94 -2.92 -1.56
CA THR A 119 -9.48 -3.31 -0.27
C THR A 119 -8.37 -3.56 0.75
N ALA A 120 -7.30 -4.25 0.35
CA ALA A 120 -6.18 -4.51 1.26
C ALA A 120 -5.53 -3.20 1.71
N ALA A 121 -5.34 -2.24 0.79
CA ALA A 121 -4.80 -0.94 1.14
C ALA A 121 -5.73 -0.21 2.10
N ALA A 122 -7.04 -0.26 1.85
CA ALA A 122 -8.03 0.37 2.72
C ALA A 122 -8.00 -0.22 4.12
N GLU A 123 -7.76 -1.54 4.25
CA GLU A 123 -7.68 -2.19 5.55
C GLU A 123 -6.48 -1.67 6.36
N ALA A 124 -5.33 -1.50 5.72
CA ALA A 124 -4.16 -0.94 6.40
C ALA A 124 -4.43 0.49 6.87
N ILE A 125 -5.08 1.29 6.02
CA ILE A 125 -5.41 2.68 6.37
C ILE A 125 -6.42 2.70 7.52
N ALA A 126 -7.43 1.83 7.48
CA ALA A 126 -8.43 1.76 8.54
C ALA A 126 -7.79 1.41 9.89
N ALA A 127 -6.75 0.58 9.88
CA ALA A 127 -6.07 0.19 11.10
C ALA A 127 -5.35 1.37 11.77
N LEU A 128 -5.07 2.46 11.02
CA LEU A 128 -4.43 3.63 11.60
C LEU A 128 -5.28 4.28 12.68
N SER A 129 -6.60 4.25 12.55
CA SER A 129 -7.48 4.86 13.53
C SER A 129 -7.43 4.15 14.88
N LEU A 130 -7.06 2.87 14.89
CA LEU A 130 -6.92 2.12 16.14
C LEU A 130 -5.63 2.46 16.85
N ILE A 131 -4.62 2.89 16.09
CA ILE A 131 -3.30 3.22 16.64
C ILE A 131 -3.33 4.60 17.30
N HIS A 132 -4.13 5.50 16.76
CA HIS A 132 -4.15 6.89 17.22
C HIS A 132 -5.05 7.15 18.42
N ILE A 133 -5.70 6.15 18.91
CA ILE A 133 -6.47 6.27 20.11
C ILE A 133 -5.55 6.18 21.32
#